data_733391e7d1670a242a20bfbe6f330c90
#
_entry.id   733391e7d1670a242a20bfbe6f330c90
#
_cell.length_a   1.000
_cell.length_b   1.000
_cell.length_c   1.000
_cell.angle_alpha   90.00
_cell.angle_beta   90.00
_cell.angle_gamma   90.00
#
_symmetry.space_group_name_H-M   'P 1'
#
loop_
_entity.id
_entity.type
_entity.pdbx_description
1 polymer ?
#
loop_
_entity_poly.entity_id
_entity_poly.type
_entity_poly.pdbx_seq_one_letter_code
_entity_poly.pdbx_strand_id
1 'polypeptide(L)'
;MIRKLDQKFYGTIFKAKDGTEVPQTEWVVFLTTDDAFVLTLPTYLENCIKLGCDDAQIAAVERLMENVNAVRDINPRRNKKPHAAGETLINPETGEIP
;
A
#
# COMPACT_ATOMS: atom_id res chain seq x y z
N MET A 1 21.46 7.54 -6.02
CA MET A 1 20.19 8.28 -5.92
C MET A 1 19.02 7.31 -6.03
N ILE A 2 18.07 7.42 -5.14
CA ILE A 2 16.85 6.60 -5.19
C ILE A 2 15.91 7.18 -6.24
N ARG A 3 15.61 6.43 -7.28
CA ARG A 3 14.67 6.86 -8.34
C ARG A 3 13.26 6.37 -8.08
N LYS A 4 13.11 5.24 -7.36
CA LYS A 4 11.86 4.54 -7.16
C LYS A 4 11.93 3.76 -5.86
N LEU A 5 10.92 3.90 -5.00
CA LEU A 5 10.88 3.20 -3.72
C LEU A 5 10.38 1.77 -3.83
N ASP A 6 9.24 1.60 -4.48
CA ASP A 6 8.62 0.28 -4.59
C ASP A 6 9.37 -0.57 -5.59
N GLN A 7 9.82 -1.75 -5.16
CA GLN A 7 10.60 -2.66 -5.99
C GLN A 7 9.74 -3.70 -6.71
N LYS A 8 8.49 -3.85 -6.34
CA LYS A 8 7.58 -4.86 -6.88
C LYS A 8 6.57 -4.30 -7.86
N PHE A 9 6.25 -3.01 -7.75
CA PHE A 9 5.21 -2.38 -8.54
C PHE A 9 5.75 -1.13 -9.22
N TYR A 10 5.19 -0.83 -10.39
CA TYR A 10 5.54 0.36 -11.15
C TYR A 10 4.27 0.99 -11.70
N GLY A 11 4.38 2.22 -12.11
CA GLY A 11 3.25 2.96 -12.68
C GLY A 11 3.26 4.41 -12.26
N THR A 12 2.12 5.06 -12.47
CA THR A 12 1.92 6.46 -12.12
C THR A 12 0.73 6.57 -11.19
N ILE A 13 0.91 7.33 -10.12
CA ILE A 13 -0.13 7.55 -9.11
C ILE A 13 -0.45 9.04 -9.06
N PHE A 14 -1.74 9.35 -9.09
CA PHE A 14 -2.23 10.72 -9.01
C PHE A 14 -3.07 10.89 -7.74
N LYS A 15 -2.98 12.08 -7.14
CA LYS A 15 -3.86 12.42 -6.02
C LYS A 15 -5.28 12.61 -6.54
N ALA A 16 -6.23 11.93 -5.93
CA ALA A 16 -7.63 12.02 -6.33
C ALA A 16 -8.19 13.45 -6.16
N LYS A 17 -7.68 14.19 -5.17
CA LYS A 17 -8.20 15.51 -4.84
C LYS A 17 -7.95 16.57 -5.90
N ASP A 18 -6.86 16.49 -6.65
CA ASP A 18 -6.45 17.54 -7.58
C ASP A 18 -5.76 17.04 -8.85
N GLY A 19 -5.59 15.73 -9.01
CA GLY A 19 -4.93 15.15 -10.17
C GLY A 19 -3.42 15.33 -10.20
N THR A 20 -2.80 15.79 -9.12
CA THR A 20 -1.35 15.96 -9.06
C THR A 20 -0.66 14.59 -9.02
N GLU A 21 0.38 14.43 -9.83
CA GLU A 21 1.17 13.20 -9.83
C GLU A 21 2.02 13.11 -8.56
N VAL A 22 2.06 11.91 -7.98
CA VAL A 22 2.92 11.62 -6.83
C VAL A 22 4.21 10.99 -7.34
N PRO A 23 5.39 11.58 -7.04
CA PRO A 23 6.67 11.01 -7.48
C PRO A 23 6.86 9.58 -6.97
N GLN A 24 7.55 8.75 -7.75
CA GLN A 24 7.82 7.36 -7.38
C GLN A 24 8.69 7.22 -6.12
N THR A 25 9.30 8.29 -5.66
CA THR A 25 10.03 8.32 -4.39
C THR A 25 9.14 8.54 -3.18
N GLU A 26 7.83 8.75 -3.38
CA GLU A 26 6.89 9.10 -2.31
C GLU A 26 5.75 8.10 -2.16
N TRP A 27 5.76 6.97 -2.90
CA TRP A 27 4.72 5.97 -2.74
C TRP A 27 5.28 4.54 -2.72
N VAL A 28 4.54 3.69 -2.03
CA VAL A 28 4.73 2.24 -2.04
C VAL A 28 3.37 1.58 -2.15
N VAL A 29 3.33 0.36 -2.66
CA VAL A 29 2.09 -0.39 -2.83
C VAL A 29 2.08 -1.62 -1.93
N PHE A 30 1.00 -1.80 -1.19
CA PHE A 30 0.72 -3.03 -0.48
C PHE A 30 -0.60 -3.60 -0.96
N LEU A 31 -0.61 -4.88 -1.26
CA LEU A 31 -1.82 -5.55 -1.72
C LEU A 31 -2.70 -5.96 -0.54
N THR A 32 -4.01 -6.01 -0.76
CA THR A 32 -4.96 -6.49 0.25
C THR A 32 -4.77 -7.97 0.58
N THR A 33 -4.07 -8.72 -0.28
CA THR A 33 -3.74 -10.14 -0.07
C THR A 33 -2.48 -10.34 0.78
N ASP A 34 -1.80 -9.25 1.15
CA ASP A 34 -0.58 -9.29 1.95
C ASP A 34 -0.94 -9.34 3.44
N ASP A 35 -0.71 -10.49 4.07
CA ASP A 35 -1.03 -10.70 5.49
C ASP A 35 -0.29 -9.72 6.40
N ALA A 36 0.96 -9.41 6.08
CA ALA A 36 1.76 -8.50 6.91
C ALA A 36 1.23 -7.07 6.85
N PHE A 37 0.83 -6.62 5.66
CA PHE A 37 0.20 -5.30 5.51
C PHE A 37 -1.07 -5.19 6.34
N VAL A 38 -1.95 -6.19 6.25
CA VAL A 38 -3.24 -6.17 6.96
C VAL A 38 -3.04 -6.13 8.47
N LEU A 39 -2.04 -6.84 8.98
CA LEU A 39 -1.71 -6.83 10.41
C LEU A 39 -1.18 -5.48 10.90
N THR A 40 -0.70 -4.62 10.00
CA THR A 40 -0.23 -3.27 10.38
C THR A 40 -1.35 -2.24 10.47
N LEU A 41 -2.52 -2.50 9.90
CA LEU A 41 -3.60 -1.53 9.86
C LEU A 41 -4.08 -1.07 11.24
N PRO A 42 -4.27 -1.95 12.24
CA PRO A 42 -4.63 -1.49 13.58
C PRO A 42 -3.59 -0.55 14.19
N THR A 43 -2.31 -0.83 13.97
CA THR A 43 -1.22 0.04 14.46
C THR A 43 -1.22 1.38 13.72
N TYR A 44 -1.50 1.38 12.42
CA TYR A 44 -1.64 2.61 11.66
C TYR A 44 -2.78 3.48 12.23
N LEU A 45 -3.92 2.87 12.55
CA LEU A 45 -5.04 3.57 13.17
C LEU A 45 -4.64 4.18 14.52
N GLU A 46 -3.95 3.40 15.37
CA GLU A 46 -3.44 3.92 16.64
C GLU A 46 -2.52 5.12 16.45
N ASN A 47 -1.65 5.05 15.45
CA ASN A 47 -0.75 6.15 15.14
C ASN A 47 -1.50 7.40 14.68
N CYS A 48 -2.55 7.25 13.90
CA CYS A 48 -3.40 8.38 13.51
C CYS A 48 -4.02 9.04 14.73
N ILE A 49 -4.49 8.27 15.71
CA ILE A 49 -5.06 8.77 16.94
C ILE A 49 -3.99 9.51 17.76
N LYS A 50 -2.81 8.90 17.94
CA LYS A 50 -1.70 9.50 18.69
C LYS A 50 -1.22 10.81 18.09
N LEU A 51 -1.23 10.91 16.76
CA LEU A 51 -0.79 12.12 16.05
C LEU A 51 -1.87 13.21 16.01
N GLY A 52 -3.06 12.94 16.53
CA GLY A 52 -4.14 13.90 16.54
C GLY A 52 -4.77 14.13 15.17
N CYS A 53 -4.79 13.12 14.31
CA CYS A 53 -5.47 13.22 13.02
C CYS A 53 -6.95 13.53 13.23
N ASP A 54 -7.56 14.23 12.25
CA ASP A 54 -8.97 14.58 12.36
C ASP A 54 -9.89 13.36 12.27
N ASP A 55 -11.15 13.57 12.67
CA ASP A 55 -12.14 12.48 12.70
C ASP A 55 -12.39 11.88 11.32
N ALA A 56 -12.31 12.69 10.27
CA ALA A 56 -12.49 12.21 8.90
C ALA A 56 -11.38 11.23 8.50
N GLN A 57 -10.14 11.50 8.88
CA GLN A 57 -9.02 10.59 8.61
C GLN A 57 -9.15 9.29 9.40
N ILE A 58 -9.51 9.37 10.67
CA ILE A 58 -9.71 8.20 11.53
C ILE A 58 -10.84 7.33 10.97
N ALA A 59 -11.96 7.92 10.61
CA ALA A 59 -13.08 7.21 10.01
C ALA A 59 -12.71 6.57 8.67
N ALA A 60 -11.87 7.24 7.87
CA ALA A 60 -11.41 6.69 6.59
C ALA A 60 -10.55 5.44 6.79
N VAL A 61 -9.67 5.43 7.80
CA VAL A 61 -8.85 4.26 8.12
C VAL A 61 -9.71 3.10 8.62
N GLU A 62 -10.71 3.38 9.45
CA GLU A 62 -11.65 2.36 9.93
C GLU A 62 -12.43 1.73 8.77
N ARG A 63 -12.92 2.54 7.84
CA ARG A 63 -13.58 2.04 6.62
C ARG A 63 -12.64 1.21 5.76
N LEU A 64 -11.37 1.65 5.63
CA LEU A 64 -10.37 0.90 4.89
C LEU A 64 -10.18 -0.50 5.50
N MET A 65 -10.08 -0.60 6.81
CA MET A 65 -9.93 -1.89 7.50
C MET A 65 -11.12 -2.81 7.24
N GLU A 66 -12.34 -2.29 7.33
CA GLU A 66 -13.55 -3.05 7.03
C GLU A 66 -13.57 -3.53 5.58
N ASN A 67 -13.25 -2.64 4.64
CA ASN A 67 -13.25 -2.95 3.21
C ASN A 67 -12.16 -3.94 2.84
N VAL A 68 -10.98 -3.84 3.44
CA VAL A 68 -9.90 -4.80 3.24
C VAL A 68 -10.33 -6.19 3.69
N ASN A 69 -10.95 -6.30 4.86
CA ASN A 69 -11.45 -7.58 5.36
C ASN A 69 -12.52 -8.17 4.44
N ALA A 70 -13.44 -7.35 3.96
CA ALA A 70 -14.48 -7.80 3.04
C ALA A 70 -13.89 -8.32 1.72
N VAL A 71 -12.92 -7.61 1.16
CA VAL A 71 -12.25 -8.04 -0.09
C VAL A 71 -11.49 -9.35 0.12
N ARG A 72 -10.80 -9.50 1.27
CA ARG A 72 -10.04 -10.70 1.59
C ARG A 72 -10.93 -11.93 1.74
N ASP A 73 -12.18 -11.76 2.18
CA ASP A 73 -13.14 -12.84 2.33
C ASP A 73 -13.71 -13.33 1.00
N ILE A 74 -13.61 -12.57 -0.07
CA ILE A 74 -14.07 -12.97 -1.40
C ILE A 74 -13.29 -14.18 -1.91
N ASN A 75 -11.97 -14.17 -1.73
CA ASN A 75 -11.12 -15.29 -2.13
C ASN A 75 -9.99 -15.50 -1.11
N PRO A 76 -10.28 -16.13 0.03
CA PRO A 76 -9.31 -16.27 1.12
C PRO A 76 -8.02 -16.99 0.75
N ARG A 77 -8.05 -17.83 -0.28
CA ARG A 77 -6.87 -18.59 -0.74
C ARG A 77 -5.77 -17.70 -1.30
N ARG A 78 -6.10 -16.49 -1.72
CA ARG A 78 -5.11 -15.53 -2.23
C ARG A 78 -4.35 -14.82 -1.13
N ASN A 79 -4.85 -14.85 0.10
CA ASN A 79 -4.21 -14.20 1.24
C ASN A 79 -2.99 -15.01 1.66
N LYS A 80 -1.84 -14.35 1.80
CA LYS A 80 -0.59 -15.03 2.13
C LYS A 80 0.41 -14.08 2.77
N LYS A 81 1.42 -14.65 3.43
CA LYS A 81 2.56 -13.86 3.89
C LYS A 81 3.33 -13.32 2.69
N PRO A 82 3.86 -12.10 2.79
CA PRO A 82 4.64 -11.52 1.68
C PRO A 82 5.95 -12.26 1.49
N HIS A 83 6.42 -12.30 0.24
CA HIS A 83 7.72 -12.87 -0.12
C HIS A 83 8.23 -12.20 -1.40
N ALA A 84 9.52 -12.31 -1.64
CA ALA A 84 10.16 -11.79 -2.84
C ALA A 84 10.61 -12.90 -3.81
N ALA A 85 10.49 -14.18 -3.39
CA ALA A 85 10.93 -15.30 -4.21
C ALA A 85 10.10 -15.42 -5.50
N GLY A 86 10.78 -15.53 -6.64
CA GLY A 86 10.11 -15.65 -7.93
C GLY A 86 9.63 -14.35 -8.54
N GLU A 87 9.84 -13.22 -7.86
CA GLU A 87 9.47 -11.90 -8.37
C GLU A 87 10.62 -11.27 -9.13
N THR A 88 10.29 -10.59 -10.23
CA THR A 88 11.28 -9.84 -11.00
C THR A 88 11.39 -8.43 -10.42
N LEU A 89 12.57 -8.11 -9.91
CA LEU A 89 12.85 -6.80 -9.32
C LEU A 89 13.49 -5.87 -10.35
N ILE A 90 12.93 -5.82 -11.54
CA ILE A 90 13.42 -4.97 -12.62
C ILE A 90 12.40 -3.86 -12.86
N ASN A 91 12.88 -2.63 -12.92
CA ASN A 91 12.05 -1.50 -13.30
C ASN A 91 11.78 -1.58 -14.81
N PRO A 92 10.54 -1.85 -15.27
CA PRO A 92 10.27 -2.01 -16.70
C PRO A 92 10.40 -0.71 -17.50
N GLU A 93 10.38 0.45 -16.86
CA GLU A 93 10.56 1.74 -17.53
C GLU A 93 12.03 1.98 -17.89
N THR A 94 12.96 1.57 -17.03
CA THR A 94 14.39 1.82 -17.21
C THR A 94 15.18 0.55 -17.49
N GLY A 95 14.62 -0.63 -17.21
CA GLY A 95 15.33 -1.91 -17.30
C GLY A 95 16.32 -2.11 -16.17
N GLU A 96 16.36 -1.25 -15.19
CA GLU A 96 17.30 -1.34 -14.06
C GLU A 96 16.74 -2.23 -12.96
N ILE A 97 17.66 -2.93 -12.27
CA ILE A 97 17.33 -3.64 -11.04
C ILE A 97 17.40 -2.63 -9.91
N PRO A 98 16.29 -2.47 -9.15
CA PRO A 98 16.27 -1.50 -8.07
C PRO A 98 17.30 -1.77 -6.98
#